data_ca4edf5f30c8a0f1f44087d400424cc5
#
_entry.id   ca4edf5f30c8a0f1f44087d400424cc5
#
_cell.length_a   1.000
_cell.length_b   1.000
_cell.length_c   1.000
_cell.angle_alpha   90.00
_cell.angle_beta   90.00
_cell.angle_gamma   90.00
#
_symmetry.space_group_name_H-M   'P 1'
#
loop_
_entity.id
_entity.type
_entity.pdbx_description
1 polymer ?
#
loop_
_entity_poly.entity_id
_entity_poly.type
_entity_poly.pdbx_seq_one_letter_code
_entity_poly.pdbx_strand_id
1 'polypeptide(L)'
;MFNKMKAVKKKISPHLRITILLLFFIIYLLERYYCSKWPNTIYATYKIKKGLINFHSYSEYYEDIILYLLLFDIKKGFYIDVGAFDPIKVSVTKLFYLKGWNGINIEPQPGKIELFKKDRPDDINLQLAVGRKVGNISFYVNDQCSTAKKKYSKRKKEILVKMDNMSNICKTYVPEGTEIDFCKIDVEGGEKSVLLGYDFINYRPKVFCIESTIPLSRVSNYYLWEALLIKHNYTFIYTLGVNRFYVDNLIPELIERKKYIDSYIKIARKFK
;
A
#
# COMPACT_ATOMS: atom_id res chain seq x y z
N MET A 1 -9.50 -29.63 41.61
CA MET A 1 -9.06 -28.31 41.04
C MET A 1 -10.17 -27.64 40.21
N PHE A 2 -11.36 -28.20 40.13
CA PHE A 2 -12.51 -27.71 39.31
C PHE A 2 -13.49 -26.78 40.04
N ASN A 3 -13.31 -26.52 41.35
CA ASN A 3 -14.27 -25.78 42.16
C ASN A 3 -13.88 -24.32 42.48
N LYS A 4 -12.82 -23.75 41.89
CA LYS A 4 -12.43 -22.34 42.13
C LYS A 4 -12.71 -21.36 41.01
N MET A 5 -13.35 -21.80 39.90
CA MET A 5 -13.72 -20.92 38.79
C MET A 5 -15.17 -20.40 38.78
N LYS A 6 -15.90 -20.56 39.87
CA LYS A 6 -17.32 -20.12 39.95
C LYS A 6 -17.57 -18.80 40.68
N ALA A 7 -16.56 -18.05 41.06
CA ALA A 7 -16.76 -16.82 41.80
C ALA A 7 -16.00 -15.66 41.20
N VAL A 8 -16.45 -15.05 40.15
CA VAL A 8 -16.44 -13.58 39.89
C VAL A 8 -17.35 -13.28 38.68
N LYS A 9 -18.60 -13.57 38.74
CA LYS A 9 -19.61 -12.81 37.98
C LYS A 9 -19.88 -11.51 38.76
N LYS A 10 -18.97 -10.54 38.72
CA LYS A 10 -19.32 -9.16 39.09
C LYS A 10 -20.47 -8.73 38.21
N LYS A 11 -21.68 -8.61 38.78
CA LYS A 11 -22.85 -8.02 38.12
C LYS A 11 -22.46 -6.60 37.70
N ILE A 12 -22.20 -6.41 36.41
CA ILE A 12 -22.01 -5.07 35.86
C ILE A 12 -23.28 -4.29 36.15
N SER A 13 -23.15 -3.12 36.80
CA SER A 13 -24.30 -2.29 37.16
C SER A 13 -25.12 -1.92 35.92
N PRO A 14 -26.44 -1.72 36.03
CA PRO A 14 -27.27 -1.32 34.89
C PRO A 14 -26.74 -0.05 34.19
N HIS A 15 -26.28 0.92 34.97
CA HIS A 15 -25.68 2.15 34.47
C HIS A 15 -24.40 1.88 33.62
N LEU A 16 -23.51 1.02 34.10
CA LEU A 16 -22.30 0.67 33.39
C LEU A 16 -22.60 -0.10 32.09
N ARG A 17 -23.66 -0.95 32.08
CA ARG A 17 -24.13 -1.61 30.84
C ARG A 17 -24.66 -0.61 29.83
N ILE A 18 -25.46 0.37 30.26
CA ILE A 18 -25.98 1.43 29.39
C ILE A 18 -24.84 2.28 28.85
N THR A 19 -23.86 2.65 29.68
CA THR A 19 -22.68 3.42 29.25
C THR A 19 -21.85 2.66 28.19
N ILE A 20 -21.65 1.36 28.42
CA ILE A 20 -20.95 0.50 27.44
C ILE A 20 -21.74 0.42 26.14
N LEU A 21 -23.06 0.22 26.18
CA LEU A 21 -23.89 0.18 24.98
C LEU A 21 -23.92 1.52 24.25
N LEU A 22 -23.95 2.65 24.96
CA LEU A 22 -23.86 3.97 24.37
C LEU A 22 -22.49 4.21 23.73
N LEU A 23 -21.40 3.75 24.35
CA LEU A 23 -20.06 3.83 23.76
C LEU A 23 -19.97 3.01 22.45
N PHE A 24 -20.47 1.77 22.46
CA PHE A 24 -20.55 0.96 21.25
C PHE A 24 -21.44 1.58 20.18
N PHE A 25 -22.55 2.20 20.55
CA PHE A 25 -23.43 2.91 19.61
C PHE A 25 -22.76 4.16 19.02
N ILE A 26 -22.04 4.93 19.85
CA ILE A 26 -21.25 6.09 19.37
C ILE A 26 -20.12 5.64 18.43
N ILE A 27 -19.39 4.58 18.79
CA ILE A 27 -18.36 3.99 17.92
C ILE A 27 -18.99 3.54 16.59
N TYR A 28 -20.13 2.84 16.63
CA TYR A 28 -20.88 2.42 15.45
C TYR A 28 -21.33 3.61 14.57
N LEU A 29 -21.82 4.72 15.20
CA LEU A 29 -22.19 5.93 14.46
C LEU A 29 -20.99 6.63 13.85
N LEU A 30 -19.86 6.69 14.56
CA LEU A 30 -18.61 7.23 14.05
C LEU A 30 -18.09 6.37 12.88
N GLU A 31 -18.13 5.05 13.02
CA GLU A 31 -17.78 4.13 11.94
C GLU A 31 -18.66 4.35 10.69
N ARG A 32 -19.99 4.45 10.85
CA ARG A 32 -20.90 4.76 9.74
C ARG A 32 -20.66 6.15 9.13
N TYR A 33 -20.37 7.16 9.93
CA TYR A 33 -20.04 8.50 9.45
C TYR A 33 -18.74 8.48 8.62
N TYR A 34 -17.69 7.80 9.11
CA TYR A 34 -16.44 7.65 8.38
C TYR A 34 -16.61 6.77 7.14
N CYS A 35 -17.34 5.65 7.22
CA CYS A 35 -17.64 4.79 6.06
C CYS A 35 -18.50 5.48 5.01
N SER A 36 -19.45 6.36 5.39
CA SER A 36 -20.25 7.12 4.41
C SER A 36 -19.45 8.20 3.70
N LYS A 37 -18.46 8.78 4.39
CA LYS A 37 -17.55 9.79 3.83
C LYS A 37 -16.41 9.16 3.01
N TRP A 38 -16.10 7.87 3.24
CA TRP A 38 -14.99 7.13 2.68
C TRP A 38 -15.43 5.69 2.36
N PRO A 39 -16.23 5.48 1.28
CA PRO A 39 -16.87 4.17 1.02
C PRO A 39 -15.88 3.00 0.79
N ASN A 40 -14.61 3.27 0.54
CA ASN A 40 -13.58 2.26 0.33
C ASN A 40 -12.71 1.99 1.57
N THR A 41 -13.00 2.61 2.71
CA THR A 41 -12.30 2.36 3.97
C THR A 41 -13.05 1.31 4.78
N ILE A 42 -12.59 0.07 4.76
CA ILE A 42 -13.17 -1.02 5.54
C ILE A 42 -12.28 -1.32 6.74
N TYR A 43 -12.87 -1.42 7.92
CA TYR A 43 -12.18 -1.89 9.12
C TYR A 43 -11.96 -3.39 9.03
N ALA A 44 -10.71 -3.82 8.99
CA ALA A 44 -10.37 -5.23 9.11
C ALA A 44 -9.92 -5.54 10.54
N THR A 45 -10.64 -6.43 11.23
CA THR A 45 -10.23 -6.93 12.54
C THR A 45 -9.51 -8.25 12.37
N TYR A 46 -8.24 -8.33 12.78
CA TYR A 46 -7.43 -9.53 12.67
C TYR A 46 -6.90 -10.00 14.03
N LYS A 47 -7.02 -11.32 14.28
CA LYS A 47 -6.47 -11.96 15.46
C LYS A 47 -5.10 -12.57 15.12
N ILE A 48 -4.02 -11.84 15.34
CA ILE A 48 -2.67 -12.41 15.33
C ILE A 48 -2.39 -12.98 16.73
N LYS A 49 -1.72 -14.10 16.80
CA LYS A 49 -1.43 -15.03 17.91
C LYS A 49 -1.60 -14.54 19.38
N LYS A 50 -1.81 -13.27 19.69
CA LYS A 50 -2.02 -12.73 21.05
C LYS A 50 -2.86 -11.46 21.14
N GLY A 51 -3.73 -11.13 20.19
CA GLY A 51 -4.61 -9.96 20.36
C GLY A 51 -5.50 -9.69 19.16
N LEU A 52 -6.60 -8.99 19.39
CA LEU A 52 -7.39 -8.37 18.33
C LEU A 52 -6.64 -7.10 17.91
N ILE A 53 -6.19 -7.04 16.65
CA ILE A 53 -5.62 -5.83 16.08
C ILE A 53 -6.65 -5.28 15.10
N ASN A 54 -7.19 -4.11 15.41
CA ASN A 54 -8.05 -3.37 14.49
C ASN A 54 -7.15 -2.59 13.51
N PHE A 55 -7.23 -2.92 12.24
CA PHE A 55 -6.57 -2.15 11.19
C PHE A 55 -7.59 -1.31 10.44
N HIS A 56 -7.28 -0.04 10.31
CA HIS A 56 -7.93 0.83 9.35
C HIS A 56 -7.10 0.79 8.06
N SER A 57 -7.65 0.24 6.98
CA SER A 57 -7.01 0.26 5.67
C SER A 57 -7.29 1.60 4.98
N TYR A 58 -6.27 2.18 4.38
CA TYR A 58 -6.34 3.38 3.57
C TYR A 58 -6.26 3.09 2.07
N SER A 59 -5.90 1.85 1.71
CA SER A 59 -5.77 1.40 0.33
C SER A 59 -7.09 0.88 -0.26
N GLU A 60 -7.16 0.71 -1.57
CA GLU A 60 -8.39 0.30 -2.27
C GLU A 60 -8.75 -1.16 -2.04
N TYR A 61 -7.75 -2.05 -2.06
CA TYR A 61 -7.92 -3.51 -1.96
C TYR A 61 -7.24 -4.11 -0.74
N TYR A 62 -6.92 -3.32 0.32
CA TYR A 62 -6.17 -3.77 1.51
C TYR A 62 -4.71 -4.12 1.25
N GLU A 63 -4.05 -3.48 0.30
CA GLU A 63 -2.64 -3.66 0.00
C GLU A 63 -1.77 -3.34 1.21
N ASP A 64 -2.11 -2.27 1.93
CA ASP A 64 -1.47 -1.84 3.16
C ASP A 64 -1.52 -2.91 4.26
N ILE A 65 -2.61 -3.68 4.34
CA ILE A 65 -2.73 -4.79 5.29
C ILE A 65 -1.84 -5.96 4.88
N ILE A 66 -1.80 -6.30 3.58
CA ILE A 66 -0.92 -7.37 3.09
C ILE A 66 0.55 -7.03 3.35
N LEU A 67 0.96 -5.80 3.03
CA LEU A 67 2.31 -5.31 3.31
C LEU A 67 2.61 -5.33 4.81
N TYR A 68 1.66 -4.92 5.65
CA TYR A 68 1.83 -4.99 7.08
C TYR A 68 2.00 -6.43 7.59
N LEU A 69 1.25 -7.40 7.06
CA LEU A 69 1.40 -8.81 7.42
C LEU A 69 2.76 -9.40 7.00
N LEU A 70 3.38 -8.84 5.98
CA LEU A 70 4.72 -9.22 5.55
C LEU A 70 5.82 -8.53 6.38
N LEU A 71 5.56 -7.32 6.91
CA LEU A 71 6.59 -6.43 7.49
C LEU A 71 6.27 -6.03 8.94
N PHE A 72 5.43 -6.79 9.65
CA PHE A 72 4.85 -6.41 10.97
C PHE A 72 5.89 -6.23 12.09
N ASP A 73 7.06 -6.83 11.98
CA ASP A 73 8.17 -6.76 12.92
C ASP A 73 9.05 -5.52 12.74
N ILE A 74 8.90 -4.80 11.62
CA ILE A 74 9.63 -3.58 11.33
C ILE A 74 8.93 -2.40 12.01
N LYS A 75 9.59 -1.80 12.99
CA LYS A 75 9.02 -0.68 13.78
C LYS A 75 9.07 0.64 13.02
N LYS A 76 10.18 0.91 12.34
CA LYS A 76 10.40 2.10 11.51
C LYS A 76 11.03 1.63 10.22
N GLY A 77 10.34 1.79 9.13
CA GLY A 77 10.79 1.36 7.83
C GLY A 77 10.79 2.49 6.82
N PHE A 78 11.23 2.15 5.61
CA PHE A 78 11.31 3.07 4.49
C PHE A 78 10.58 2.49 3.27
N TYR A 79 9.71 3.29 2.65
CA TYR A 79 8.95 2.89 1.48
C TYR A 79 9.19 3.78 0.28
N ILE A 80 8.86 3.24 -0.91
CA ILE A 80 8.76 4.01 -2.15
C ILE A 80 7.38 3.78 -2.74
N ASP A 81 6.66 4.86 -3.04
CA ASP A 81 5.32 4.86 -3.65
C ASP A 81 5.38 5.53 -5.02
N VAL A 82 5.38 4.73 -6.10
CA VAL A 82 5.43 5.19 -7.49
C VAL A 82 4.02 5.21 -8.06
N GLY A 83 3.52 6.40 -8.39
CA GLY A 83 2.12 6.67 -8.67
C GLY A 83 1.33 6.79 -7.37
N ALA A 84 1.75 7.72 -6.51
CA ALA A 84 1.25 7.82 -5.15
C ALA A 84 -0.16 8.44 -5.05
N PHE A 85 -0.60 9.17 -6.07
CA PHE A 85 -1.91 9.78 -6.27
C PHE A 85 -2.37 10.71 -5.15
N ASP A 86 -2.72 10.21 -3.96
CA ASP A 86 -3.29 10.99 -2.85
C ASP A 86 -2.72 10.52 -1.50
N PRO A 87 -2.35 11.44 -0.59
CA PRO A 87 -1.71 11.05 0.68
C PRO A 87 -2.63 10.32 1.65
N ILE A 88 -3.95 10.37 1.44
CA ILE A 88 -4.94 9.82 2.38
C ILE A 88 -5.84 8.80 1.69
N LYS A 89 -6.39 9.17 0.52
CA LYS A 89 -7.37 8.35 -0.21
C LYS A 89 -6.67 7.33 -1.09
N VAL A 90 -7.10 6.08 -1.01
CA VAL A 90 -6.54 4.98 -1.83
C VAL A 90 -5.02 4.86 -1.66
N SER A 91 -4.51 5.23 -0.46
CA SER A 91 -3.09 5.32 -0.19
C SER A 91 -2.55 4.06 0.48
N VAL A 92 -1.72 3.33 -0.22
CA VAL A 92 -1.05 2.12 0.30
C VAL A 92 -0.07 2.45 1.42
N THR A 93 0.52 3.64 1.40
CA THR A 93 1.59 4.04 2.31
C THR A 93 1.10 4.83 3.54
N LYS A 94 -0.17 5.29 3.57
CA LYS A 94 -0.71 6.08 4.70
C LYS A 94 -0.65 5.34 6.04
N LEU A 95 -0.98 4.05 6.06
CA LEU A 95 -0.90 3.22 7.26
C LEU A 95 0.51 3.23 7.86
N PHE A 96 1.52 3.11 7.00
CA PHE A 96 2.93 3.06 7.41
C PHE A 96 3.43 4.42 7.89
N TYR A 97 3.09 5.50 7.20
CA TYR A 97 3.39 6.85 7.66
C TYR A 97 2.84 7.12 9.07
N LEU A 98 1.58 6.75 9.35
CA LEU A 98 0.98 6.87 10.68
C LEU A 98 1.66 6.00 11.75
N LYS A 99 2.40 4.97 11.34
CA LYS A 99 3.24 4.14 12.21
C LYS A 99 4.66 4.68 12.39
N GLY A 100 4.95 5.85 11.85
CA GLY A 100 6.25 6.52 11.96
C GLY A 100 7.31 6.03 10.97
N TRP A 101 6.86 5.42 9.85
CA TRP A 101 7.71 5.16 8.71
C TRP A 101 7.86 6.42 7.86
N ASN A 102 8.93 6.50 7.07
CA ASN A 102 9.16 7.54 6.08
C ASN A 102 9.35 6.91 4.71
N GLY A 103 9.29 7.74 3.67
CA GLY A 103 9.51 7.23 2.32
C GLY A 103 9.59 8.28 1.24
N ILE A 104 9.51 7.81 0.00
CA ILE A 104 9.49 8.62 -1.21
C ILE A 104 8.12 8.44 -1.88
N ASN A 105 7.36 9.51 -2.00
CA ASN A 105 6.12 9.53 -2.78
C ASN A 105 6.39 10.21 -4.12
N ILE A 106 6.03 9.55 -5.21
CA ILE A 106 6.28 10.03 -6.58
C ILE A 106 4.96 10.10 -7.34
N GLU A 107 4.58 11.29 -7.76
CA GLU A 107 3.31 11.53 -8.47
C GLU A 107 3.50 12.65 -9.51
N PRO A 108 3.33 12.36 -10.81
CA PRO A 108 3.52 13.36 -11.86
C PRO A 108 2.39 14.39 -11.96
N GLN A 109 1.19 14.10 -11.46
CA GLN A 109 0.05 14.99 -11.61
C GLN A 109 0.22 16.28 -10.80
N PRO A 110 0.13 17.46 -11.44
CA PRO A 110 0.23 18.75 -10.75
C PRO A 110 -0.79 18.89 -9.62
N GLY A 111 -0.37 19.50 -8.52
CA GLY A 111 -1.19 19.73 -7.34
C GLY A 111 -1.33 18.54 -6.38
N LYS A 112 -1.05 17.31 -6.83
CA LYS A 112 -1.09 16.13 -5.95
C LYS A 112 0.05 16.13 -4.95
N ILE A 113 1.27 16.43 -5.37
CA ILE A 113 2.44 16.51 -4.49
C ILE A 113 2.29 17.57 -3.41
N GLU A 114 1.59 18.65 -3.66
CA GLU A 114 1.32 19.67 -2.63
C GLU A 114 0.44 19.12 -1.48
N LEU A 115 -0.46 18.18 -1.79
CA LEU A 115 -1.22 17.47 -0.76
C LEU A 115 -0.31 16.59 0.10
N PHE A 116 0.66 15.89 -0.53
CA PHE A 116 1.66 15.10 0.18
C PHE A 116 2.55 15.97 1.06
N LYS A 117 3.08 17.07 0.57
CA LYS A 117 3.90 18.01 1.37
C LYS A 117 3.17 18.53 2.61
N LYS A 118 1.85 18.72 2.51
CA LYS A 118 1.01 19.17 3.63
C LYS A 118 0.72 18.05 4.63
N ASP A 119 0.38 16.84 4.15
CA ASP A 119 -0.07 15.72 5.00
C ASP A 119 1.11 14.86 5.50
N ARG A 120 2.20 14.79 4.71
CA ARG A 120 3.40 13.99 4.96
C ARG A 120 4.67 14.82 4.76
N PRO A 121 4.89 15.85 5.60
CA PRO A 121 6.06 16.73 5.47
C PRO A 121 7.40 16.02 5.69
N ASP A 122 7.39 14.89 6.42
CA ASP A 122 8.60 14.10 6.71
C ASP A 122 8.99 13.16 5.59
N ASP A 123 8.13 13.00 4.57
CA ASP A 123 8.41 12.21 3.37
C ASP A 123 9.09 13.05 2.28
N ILE A 124 9.81 12.37 1.41
CA ILE A 124 10.36 12.94 0.18
C ILE A 124 9.26 12.90 -0.89
N ASN A 125 8.76 14.06 -1.31
CA ASN A 125 7.61 14.18 -2.21
C ASN A 125 8.04 14.74 -3.56
N LEU A 126 8.01 13.91 -4.62
CA LEU A 126 8.58 14.21 -5.95
C LEU A 126 7.49 14.34 -7.01
N GLN A 127 7.44 15.50 -7.69
CA GLN A 127 6.54 15.72 -8.81
C GLN A 127 7.23 15.33 -10.13
N LEU A 128 7.22 14.06 -10.47
CA LEU A 128 7.76 13.53 -11.72
C LEU A 128 7.13 12.18 -12.08
N ALA A 129 7.23 11.80 -13.36
CA ALA A 129 6.91 10.46 -13.82
C ALA A 129 8.14 9.54 -13.66
N VAL A 130 7.89 8.23 -13.52
CA VAL A 130 8.96 7.24 -13.46
C VAL A 130 8.90 6.32 -14.66
N GLY A 131 10.07 6.04 -15.22
CA GLY A 131 10.21 5.14 -16.35
C GLY A 131 11.65 4.71 -16.60
N ARG A 132 11.92 4.12 -17.77
CA ARG A 132 13.27 3.66 -18.12
C ARG A 132 14.22 4.81 -18.48
N LYS A 133 13.68 5.90 -19.05
CA LYS A 133 14.45 7.02 -19.62
C LYS A 133 14.35 8.25 -18.72
N VAL A 134 15.33 9.12 -18.83
CA VAL A 134 15.33 10.47 -18.23
C VAL A 134 14.90 11.48 -19.29
N GLY A 135 14.14 12.51 -18.91
CA GLY A 135 13.71 13.58 -19.80
C GLY A 135 12.31 14.09 -19.52
N ASN A 136 11.58 14.46 -20.56
CA ASN A 136 10.17 14.86 -20.46
C ASN A 136 9.28 13.86 -21.19
N ILE A 137 8.06 13.68 -20.69
CA ILE A 137 7.07 12.78 -21.28
C ILE A 137 5.70 13.43 -21.31
N SER A 138 4.92 13.14 -22.36
CA SER A 138 3.48 13.44 -22.36
C SER A 138 2.76 12.62 -21.30
N PHE A 139 2.04 13.30 -20.43
CA PHE A 139 1.25 12.69 -19.36
C PHE A 139 -0.21 13.11 -19.49
N TYR A 140 -1.10 12.16 -19.42
CA TYR A 140 -2.52 12.35 -19.67
C TYR A 140 -3.27 12.33 -18.34
N VAL A 141 -3.67 13.52 -17.89
CA VAL A 141 -4.29 13.75 -16.57
C VAL A 141 -5.76 13.37 -16.58
N ASN A 142 -6.13 12.54 -15.63
CA ASN A 142 -7.52 12.23 -15.28
C ASN A 142 -7.50 11.72 -13.83
N ASP A 143 -8.24 12.31 -12.94
CA ASP A 143 -8.31 11.95 -11.51
C ASP A 143 -7.48 10.71 -11.11
N GLN A 144 -8.10 9.56 -10.86
CA GLN A 144 -7.41 8.36 -10.37
C GLN A 144 -6.63 7.58 -11.44
N CYS A 145 -6.94 7.75 -12.74
CA CYS A 145 -6.35 6.94 -13.81
C CYS A 145 -5.49 7.78 -14.76
N SER A 146 -4.64 8.65 -14.25
CA SER A 146 -3.67 9.41 -15.05
C SER A 146 -2.56 8.50 -15.55
N THR A 147 -2.11 8.67 -16.81
CA THR A 147 -1.18 7.74 -17.45
C THR A 147 -0.23 8.43 -18.42
N ALA A 148 1.00 7.90 -18.58
CA ALA A 148 1.90 8.27 -19.66
C ALA A 148 1.62 7.51 -20.98
N LYS A 149 0.64 6.62 -21.03
CA LYS A 149 0.31 5.80 -22.21
C LYS A 149 -0.84 6.40 -23.02
N LYS A 150 -0.52 6.99 -24.20
CA LYS A 150 -1.52 7.60 -25.10
C LYS A 150 -2.71 6.71 -25.40
N LYS A 151 -2.52 5.41 -25.55
CA LYS A 151 -3.61 4.44 -25.83
C LYS A 151 -4.69 4.36 -24.74
N TYR A 152 -4.38 4.79 -23.50
CA TYR A 152 -5.30 4.83 -22.36
C TYR A 152 -5.80 6.26 -22.07
N SER A 153 -5.52 7.24 -22.94
CA SER A 153 -5.70 8.66 -22.69
C SER A 153 -7.02 9.25 -23.23
N LYS A 154 -7.99 8.43 -23.63
CA LYS A 154 -9.25 8.94 -24.21
C LYS A 154 -9.85 10.05 -23.36
N ARG A 155 -10.04 11.26 -23.97
CA ARG A 155 -10.61 12.47 -23.34
C ARG A 155 -9.82 13.02 -22.13
N LYS A 156 -8.53 12.71 -22.00
CA LYS A 156 -7.65 13.20 -20.92
C LYS A 156 -6.90 14.43 -21.39
N LYS A 157 -6.63 15.38 -20.46
CA LYS A 157 -5.78 16.54 -20.73
C LYS A 157 -4.33 16.09 -20.82
N GLU A 158 -3.65 16.41 -21.92
CA GLU A 158 -2.22 16.17 -22.09
C GLU A 158 -1.41 17.30 -21.47
N ILE A 159 -0.41 16.95 -20.68
CA ILE A 159 0.59 17.87 -20.12
C ILE A 159 1.99 17.27 -20.32
N LEU A 160 3.01 18.11 -20.30
CA LEU A 160 4.40 17.67 -20.29
C LEU A 160 4.90 17.60 -18.85
N VAL A 161 5.46 16.47 -18.43
CA VAL A 161 6.03 16.27 -17.09
C VAL A 161 7.47 15.77 -17.19
N LYS A 162 8.28 16.09 -16.18
CA LYS A 162 9.62 15.49 -16.03
C LYS A 162 9.49 14.01 -15.76
N MET A 163 10.43 13.22 -16.30
CA MET A 163 10.53 11.78 -16.06
C MET A 163 11.96 11.44 -15.66
N ASP A 164 12.11 10.58 -14.67
CA ASP A 164 13.39 10.00 -14.28
C ASP A 164 13.27 8.47 -14.14
N ASN A 165 14.39 7.79 -13.96
CA ASN A 165 14.41 6.37 -13.70
C ASN A 165 14.62 6.07 -12.20
N MET A 166 14.23 4.87 -11.78
CA MET A 166 14.32 4.48 -10.36
C MET A 166 15.74 4.46 -9.84
N SER A 167 16.71 4.08 -10.67
CA SER A 167 18.14 4.07 -10.29
C SER A 167 18.62 5.45 -9.86
N ASN A 168 18.30 6.50 -10.63
CA ASN A 168 18.67 7.88 -10.30
C ASN A 168 17.91 8.37 -9.06
N ILE A 169 16.61 8.09 -8.99
CA ILE A 169 15.76 8.49 -7.84
C ILE A 169 16.30 7.87 -6.55
N CYS A 170 16.55 6.56 -6.55
CA CYS A 170 17.10 5.89 -5.38
C CYS A 170 18.48 6.44 -5.00
N LYS A 171 19.38 6.59 -5.99
CA LYS A 171 20.72 7.16 -5.75
C LYS A 171 20.69 8.57 -5.14
N THR A 172 19.68 9.37 -5.53
CA THR A 172 19.59 10.77 -5.08
C THR A 172 18.90 10.93 -3.74
N TYR A 173 17.86 10.11 -3.49
CA TYR A 173 16.91 10.38 -2.41
C TYR A 173 16.84 9.30 -1.34
N VAL A 174 17.27 8.06 -1.59
CA VAL A 174 17.34 7.04 -0.52
C VAL A 174 18.54 7.38 0.36
N PRO A 175 18.35 7.61 1.68
CA PRO A 175 19.45 7.91 2.57
C PRO A 175 20.45 6.75 2.61
N GLU A 176 21.74 7.07 2.72
CA GLU A 176 22.82 6.07 2.80
C GLU A 176 22.56 5.07 3.95
N GLY A 177 22.75 3.79 3.68
CA GLY A 177 22.51 2.71 4.65
C GLY A 177 21.04 2.40 4.92
N THR A 178 20.10 3.03 4.22
CA THR A 178 18.66 2.77 4.39
C THR A 178 18.23 1.57 3.56
N GLU A 179 17.62 0.58 4.21
CA GLU A 179 16.94 -0.52 3.55
C GLU A 179 15.56 -0.07 3.07
N ILE A 180 15.18 -0.47 1.85
CA ILE A 180 13.84 -0.23 1.32
C ILE A 180 12.96 -1.41 1.71
N ASP A 181 12.00 -1.19 2.59
CA ASP A 181 11.14 -2.26 3.07
C ASP A 181 10.07 -2.65 2.05
N PHE A 182 9.48 -1.68 1.35
CA PHE A 182 8.68 -2.01 0.19
C PHE A 182 8.68 -0.90 -0.87
N CYS A 183 8.39 -1.31 -2.11
CA CYS A 183 8.14 -0.42 -3.23
C CYS A 183 6.78 -0.76 -3.85
N LYS A 184 5.86 0.21 -3.85
CA LYS A 184 4.60 0.15 -4.60
C LYS A 184 4.82 0.78 -5.96
N ILE A 185 4.33 0.13 -7.03
CA ILE A 185 4.38 0.63 -8.40
C ILE A 185 2.98 0.50 -9.03
N ASP A 186 2.40 1.64 -9.35
CA ASP A 186 1.08 1.75 -9.95
C ASP A 186 1.07 3.01 -10.83
N VAL A 187 1.40 2.84 -12.09
CA VAL A 187 1.63 3.92 -13.05
C VAL A 187 0.79 3.76 -14.32
N GLU A 188 -0.33 3.05 -14.16
CA GLU A 188 -1.37 2.93 -15.18
C GLU A 188 -0.81 2.47 -16.55
N GLY A 189 -0.15 1.30 -16.52
CA GLY A 189 0.38 0.59 -17.69
C GLY A 189 1.84 0.88 -18.02
N GLY A 190 2.56 1.58 -17.14
CA GLY A 190 3.99 1.88 -17.27
C GLY A 190 4.92 0.99 -16.45
N GLU A 191 4.43 0.02 -15.70
CA GLU A 191 5.14 -0.79 -14.68
C GLU A 191 6.40 -1.45 -15.25
N LYS A 192 6.32 -2.03 -16.46
CA LYS A 192 7.49 -2.56 -17.15
C LYS A 192 8.58 -1.51 -17.37
N SER A 193 8.21 -0.28 -17.72
CA SER A 193 9.17 0.80 -17.96
C SER A 193 9.85 1.24 -16.65
N VAL A 194 9.13 1.28 -15.54
CA VAL A 194 9.66 1.55 -14.20
C VAL A 194 10.68 0.48 -13.82
N LEU A 195 10.32 -0.80 -13.91
CA LEU A 195 11.19 -1.93 -13.56
C LEU A 195 12.45 -2.01 -14.43
N LEU A 196 12.37 -1.64 -15.73
CA LEU A 196 13.54 -1.57 -16.61
C LEU A 196 14.51 -0.43 -16.25
N GLY A 197 14.07 0.56 -15.48
CA GLY A 197 14.89 1.65 -14.97
C GLY A 197 15.34 1.46 -13.52
N TYR A 198 15.15 0.26 -12.94
CA TYR A 198 15.42 -0.04 -11.54
C TYR A 198 16.79 -0.68 -11.35
N ASP A 199 17.56 -0.23 -10.36
CA ASP A 199 18.81 -0.87 -9.92
C ASP A 199 18.52 -1.88 -8.81
N PHE A 200 18.26 -3.12 -9.19
CA PHE A 200 17.97 -4.23 -8.27
C PHE A 200 19.19 -4.73 -7.47
N ILE A 201 20.38 -4.23 -7.74
CA ILE A 201 21.60 -4.63 -7.02
C ILE A 201 21.78 -3.76 -5.78
N ASN A 202 21.75 -2.44 -5.97
CA ASN A 202 22.05 -1.49 -4.91
C ASN A 202 20.80 -1.07 -4.11
N TYR A 203 19.60 -1.15 -4.72
CA TYR A 203 18.34 -0.70 -4.12
C TYR A 203 17.30 -1.82 -4.19
N ARG A 204 17.34 -2.76 -3.24
CA ARG A 204 16.47 -3.93 -3.21
C ARG A 204 15.33 -3.76 -2.20
N PRO A 205 14.08 -3.49 -2.62
CA PRO A 205 12.95 -3.56 -1.70
C PRO A 205 12.75 -4.99 -1.19
N LYS A 206 12.45 -5.14 0.09
CA LYS A 206 12.07 -6.44 0.66
C LYS A 206 10.78 -6.97 0.02
N VAL A 207 9.85 -6.06 -0.31
CA VAL A 207 8.56 -6.40 -0.94
C VAL A 207 8.26 -5.43 -2.09
N PHE A 208 7.83 -5.97 -3.23
CA PHE A 208 7.16 -5.21 -4.27
C PHE A 208 5.64 -5.41 -4.21
N CYS A 209 4.88 -4.31 -4.34
CA CYS A 209 3.45 -4.30 -4.60
C CYS A 209 3.23 -3.60 -5.95
N ILE A 210 2.80 -4.34 -6.98
CA ILE A 210 2.78 -3.82 -8.36
C ILE A 210 1.40 -4.02 -8.98
N GLU A 211 0.85 -2.95 -9.58
CA GLU A 211 -0.34 -3.07 -10.41
C GLU A 211 -0.09 -4.05 -11.56
N SER A 212 -1.01 -4.96 -11.77
CA SER A 212 -0.86 -6.11 -12.65
C SER A 212 -1.98 -6.25 -13.67
N THR A 213 -2.70 -5.15 -13.93
CA THR A 213 -3.80 -5.12 -14.88
C THR A 213 -3.61 -4.04 -15.95
N ILE A 214 -4.31 -4.20 -17.05
CA ILE A 214 -4.40 -3.14 -18.06
C ILE A 214 -5.25 -2.02 -17.47
N PRO A 215 -4.82 -0.75 -17.53
CA PRO A 215 -5.56 0.39 -17.04
C PRO A 215 -7.05 0.37 -17.41
N LEU A 216 -7.91 0.68 -16.45
CA LEU A 216 -9.37 0.67 -16.58
C LEU A 216 -9.95 -0.72 -16.95
N SER A 217 -9.25 -1.80 -16.64
CA SER A 217 -9.74 -3.17 -16.89
C SER A 217 -9.30 -4.12 -15.78
N ARG A 218 -9.86 -5.34 -15.81
CA ARG A 218 -9.43 -6.44 -14.94
C ARG A 218 -8.53 -7.45 -15.68
N VAL A 219 -8.09 -7.11 -16.88
CA VAL A 219 -7.26 -7.99 -17.70
C VAL A 219 -5.82 -7.90 -17.21
N SER A 220 -5.27 -9.02 -16.78
CA SER A 220 -3.90 -9.10 -16.27
C SER A 220 -2.86 -8.76 -17.34
N ASN A 221 -1.81 -8.04 -16.93
CA ASN A 221 -0.68 -7.65 -17.78
C ASN A 221 0.68 -8.02 -17.16
N TYR A 222 0.71 -8.66 -15.99
CA TYR A 222 1.94 -8.98 -15.26
C TYR A 222 2.95 -9.78 -16.07
N TYR A 223 2.53 -10.64 -16.98
CA TYR A 223 3.39 -11.42 -17.86
C TYR A 223 4.34 -10.56 -18.72
N LEU A 224 4.06 -9.26 -18.86
CA LEU A 224 4.91 -8.32 -19.59
C LEU A 224 6.18 -7.95 -18.82
N TRP A 225 6.19 -8.09 -17.51
CA TRP A 225 7.26 -7.60 -16.64
C TRP A 225 7.69 -8.57 -15.51
N GLU A 226 6.91 -9.57 -15.17
CA GLU A 226 7.19 -10.51 -14.07
C GLU A 226 8.56 -11.19 -14.20
N ALA A 227 8.97 -11.54 -15.43
CA ALA A 227 10.26 -12.15 -15.70
C ALA A 227 11.45 -11.29 -15.23
N LEU A 228 11.29 -9.96 -15.14
CA LEU A 228 12.32 -9.07 -14.60
C LEU A 228 12.51 -9.30 -13.11
N LEU A 229 11.43 -9.43 -12.34
CA LEU A 229 11.49 -9.68 -10.90
C LEU A 229 12.07 -11.07 -10.61
N ILE A 230 11.59 -12.10 -11.31
CA ILE A 230 12.09 -13.48 -11.14
C ILE A 230 13.60 -13.54 -11.42
N LYS A 231 14.06 -12.90 -12.50
CA LYS A 231 15.49 -12.81 -12.83
C LYS A 231 16.32 -12.17 -11.71
N HIS A 232 15.74 -11.25 -10.96
CA HIS A 232 16.39 -10.56 -9.84
C HIS A 232 16.09 -11.19 -8.47
N ASN A 233 15.72 -12.49 -8.45
CA ASN A 233 15.49 -13.29 -7.25
C ASN A 233 14.33 -12.79 -6.37
N TYR A 234 13.21 -12.38 -6.99
CA TYR A 234 11.95 -12.15 -6.29
C TYR A 234 10.97 -13.28 -6.54
N THR A 235 10.25 -13.68 -5.50
CA THR A 235 9.18 -14.69 -5.57
C THR A 235 7.81 -14.04 -5.49
N PHE A 236 6.91 -14.45 -6.38
CA PHE A 236 5.49 -14.13 -6.29
C PHE A 236 4.87 -14.75 -5.03
N ILE A 237 4.14 -13.94 -4.25
CA ILE A 237 3.48 -14.37 -3.00
C ILE A 237 1.97 -14.40 -3.15
N TYR A 238 1.36 -13.30 -3.62
CA TYR A 238 -0.08 -13.15 -3.60
C TYR A 238 -0.58 -12.15 -4.66
N THR A 239 -1.85 -12.32 -5.06
CA THR A 239 -2.60 -11.33 -5.84
C THR A 239 -3.78 -10.84 -5.04
N LEU A 240 -3.94 -9.52 -4.90
CA LEU A 240 -5.08 -8.90 -4.25
C LEU A 240 -5.61 -7.73 -5.09
N GLY A 241 -6.90 -7.80 -5.46
CA GLY A 241 -7.46 -6.81 -6.39
C GLY A 241 -6.73 -6.80 -7.72
N VAL A 242 -6.17 -5.65 -8.07
CA VAL A 242 -5.37 -5.44 -9.28
C VAL A 242 -3.86 -5.59 -9.05
N ASN A 243 -3.44 -5.80 -7.80
CA ASN A 243 -2.05 -5.77 -7.39
C ASN A 243 -1.45 -7.17 -7.15
N ARG A 244 -0.17 -7.34 -7.49
CA ARG A 244 0.63 -8.54 -7.21
C ARG A 244 1.77 -8.19 -6.26
N PHE A 245 2.03 -9.11 -5.32
CA PHE A 245 3.05 -8.98 -4.29
C PHE A 245 4.19 -9.95 -4.55
N TYR A 246 5.41 -9.44 -4.49
CA TYR A 246 6.65 -10.21 -4.66
C TYR A 246 7.56 -9.92 -3.49
N VAL A 247 8.24 -10.95 -2.97
CA VAL A 247 9.20 -10.81 -1.88
C VAL A 247 10.60 -11.18 -2.33
N ASP A 248 11.59 -10.56 -1.72
CA ASP A 248 13.00 -10.87 -1.96
C ASP A 248 13.35 -12.27 -1.43
N ASN A 249 13.88 -13.14 -2.30
CA ASN A 249 14.30 -14.49 -1.95
C ASN A 249 15.52 -14.52 -1.01
N LEU A 250 16.24 -13.42 -0.85
CA LEU A 250 17.32 -13.29 0.11
C LEU A 250 16.80 -13.20 1.56
N ILE A 251 15.47 -13.09 1.75
CA ILE A 251 14.80 -13.02 3.06
C ILE A 251 13.74 -14.13 3.12
N PRO A 252 14.14 -15.40 3.40
CA PRO A 252 13.25 -16.55 3.36
C PRO A 252 12.03 -16.43 4.27
N GLU A 253 12.16 -15.70 5.38
CA GLU A 253 11.09 -15.47 6.34
C GLU A 253 9.88 -14.78 5.71
N LEU A 254 10.09 -13.90 4.71
CA LEU A 254 9.00 -13.25 4.00
C LEU A 254 8.15 -14.23 3.20
N ILE A 255 8.76 -15.27 2.64
CA ILE A 255 8.04 -16.34 1.94
C ILE A 255 7.15 -17.11 2.92
N GLU A 256 7.68 -17.42 4.11
CA GLU A 256 6.92 -18.12 5.15
C GLU A 256 5.75 -17.28 5.69
N ARG A 257 5.84 -15.94 5.63
CA ARG A 257 4.77 -15.03 6.07
C ARG A 257 3.52 -15.08 5.20
N LYS A 258 3.58 -15.72 4.03
CA LYS A 258 2.38 -16.02 3.22
C LYS A 258 1.27 -16.68 4.04
N LYS A 259 1.61 -17.52 5.01
CA LYS A 259 0.63 -18.13 5.95
C LYS A 259 -0.23 -17.11 6.71
N TYR A 260 0.29 -15.93 7.00
CA TYR A 260 -0.48 -14.85 7.67
C TYR A 260 -1.47 -14.22 6.71
N ILE A 261 -1.07 -14.01 5.44
CA ILE A 261 -1.95 -13.52 4.37
C ILE A 261 -3.10 -14.50 4.17
N ASP A 262 -2.80 -15.80 3.99
CA ASP A 262 -3.81 -16.84 3.78
C ASP A 262 -4.80 -16.91 4.96
N SER A 263 -4.29 -16.79 6.19
CA SER A 263 -5.11 -16.77 7.39
C SER A 263 -6.01 -15.53 7.47
N TYR A 264 -5.48 -14.35 7.13
CA TYR A 264 -6.24 -13.11 7.08
C TYR A 264 -7.38 -13.19 6.06
N ILE A 265 -7.08 -13.60 4.83
CA ILE A 265 -8.08 -13.73 3.76
C ILE A 265 -9.18 -14.73 4.12
N LYS A 266 -8.81 -15.87 4.73
CA LYS A 266 -9.79 -16.87 5.22
C LYS A 266 -10.76 -16.28 6.24
N ILE A 267 -10.27 -15.42 7.14
CA ILE A 267 -11.09 -14.74 8.14
C ILE A 267 -11.95 -13.66 7.45
N ALA A 268 -11.36 -12.79 6.65
CA ALA A 268 -12.06 -11.69 5.98
C ALA A 268 -13.24 -12.18 5.11
N ARG A 269 -13.10 -13.36 4.47
CA ARG A 269 -14.19 -13.99 3.68
C ARG A 269 -15.38 -14.47 4.50
N LYS A 270 -15.21 -14.70 5.82
CA LYS A 270 -16.31 -15.14 6.70
C LYS A 270 -17.20 -14.00 7.15
N PHE A 271 -16.74 -12.75 6.99
CA PHE A 271 -17.47 -11.55 7.40
C PHE A 271 -18.04 -10.76 6.21
N LYS A 272 -17.94 -11.31 4.99
CA LYS A 272 -18.68 -10.87 3.80
C LYS A 272 -19.97 -11.68 3.64
#